data_d15f3303de49ef5eb5b1349fe78d587a
#
_entry.id   d15f3303de49ef5eb5b1349fe78d587a
#
_cell.length_a   1.000
_cell.length_b   1.000
_cell.length_c   1.000
_cell.angle_alpha   90.00
_cell.angle_beta   90.00
_cell.angle_gamma   90.00
#
_symmetry.space_group_name_H-M   'P 1'
#
loop_
_entity.id
_entity.type
_entity.pdbx_description
1 polymer ?
#
loop_
_entity_poly.entity_id
_entity_poly.type
_entity_poly.pdbx_seq_one_letter_code
_entity_poly.pdbx_strand_id
1 'polypeptide(L)'
;MTEKRLWWKHGIIYQIYPRSFQDTNGDGIGDLAGVIQHLDYIQDLGVDAIWLSPINPSPDVDFGYDVADYHTIDPKFGNLQDFERLTQEAHKRNLHIIMDLVLSHSSDQHRWFQEAQKSVDNPYHNWYIWRDPAPDGGVPNNWMAMFGGSAWEYVEHLNKYYYHMFTKGQPDLNWHNPEVRSTMLDVFRYWLDKGVDGFRLDVFNNYFQDQQFRDNPPEAGFSLRKLVRKFEAQKHIYDTNQPEMIEVVEDIRSIMDCYPERYVVGETFLASSAQARTFIGPNRLHAGFDYGFCNAPFSAQAYWQAIQYWDALH
;
A
#
# COMPACT_ATOMS: atom_id res chain seq x y z
N MET A 1 -16.20 34.16 -6.28
CA MET A 1 -16.35 32.70 -6.55
C MET A 1 -16.08 32.01 -5.23
N THR A 2 -17.04 31.36 -4.63
CA THR A 2 -16.81 30.52 -3.42
C THR A 2 -15.91 29.37 -3.86
N GLU A 3 -14.76 29.25 -3.20
CA GLU A 3 -13.82 28.14 -3.45
C GLU A 3 -14.58 26.82 -3.25
N LYS A 4 -14.51 25.93 -4.24
CA LYS A 4 -15.22 24.64 -4.18
C LYS A 4 -14.69 23.86 -2.98
N ARG A 5 -15.55 23.55 -2.02
CA ARG A 5 -15.17 22.79 -0.83
C ARG A 5 -14.86 21.35 -1.22
N LEU A 6 -13.57 21.00 -1.25
CA LEU A 6 -13.14 19.63 -1.50
C LEU A 6 -13.32 18.82 -0.21
N TRP A 7 -14.06 17.69 -0.30
CA TRP A 7 -14.42 16.87 0.85
C TRP A 7 -13.19 16.39 1.66
N TRP A 8 -12.11 16.01 1.00
CA TRP A 8 -10.90 15.51 1.69
C TRP A 8 -10.06 16.59 2.40
N LYS A 9 -10.25 17.86 2.10
CA LYS A 9 -9.54 18.95 2.78
C LYS A 9 -10.15 19.33 4.11
N HIS A 10 -11.43 19.05 4.30
CA HIS A 10 -12.20 19.51 5.46
C HIS A 10 -12.99 18.36 6.12
N GLY A 11 -12.93 17.18 5.51
CA GLY A 11 -13.68 16.02 5.94
C GLY A 11 -12.95 15.16 6.95
N ILE A 12 -13.72 14.28 7.56
CA ILE A 12 -13.25 13.24 8.49
C ILE A 12 -13.32 11.91 7.78
N ILE A 13 -12.23 11.16 7.79
CA ILE A 13 -12.14 9.82 7.22
C ILE A 13 -12.21 8.81 8.36
N TYR A 14 -13.17 7.89 8.30
CA TYR A 14 -13.34 6.81 9.26
C TYR A 14 -12.84 5.50 8.66
N GLN A 15 -11.80 4.92 9.26
CA GLN A 15 -11.28 3.63 8.82
C GLN A 15 -12.15 2.49 9.34
N ILE A 16 -12.52 1.58 8.46
CA ILE A 16 -13.18 0.32 8.79
C ILE A 16 -12.26 -0.84 8.41
N TYR A 17 -11.99 -1.71 9.38
CA TYR A 17 -11.45 -3.04 9.12
C TYR A 17 -12.63 -4.02 9.00
N PRO A 18 -13.07 -4.38 7.78
CA PRO A 18 -14.32 -5.10 7.57
C PRO A 18 -14.40 -6.40 8.36
N ARG A 19 -13.29 -7.14 8.42
CA ARG A 19 -13.16 -8.42 9.15
C ARG A 19 -13.68 -8.38 10.59
N SER A 20 -13.51 -7.26 11.29
CA SER A 20 -13.89 -7.11 12.71
C SER A 20 -15.03 -6.12 12.95
N PHE A 21 -15.67 -5.62 11.88
CA PHE A 21 -16.69 -4.58 12.04
C PHE A 21 -18.07 -5.14 12.36
N GLN A 22 -18.64 -5.94 11.47
CA GLN A 22 -19.95 -6.58 11.68
C GLN A 22 -20.06 -7.84 10.82
N ASP A 23 -20.25 -8.98 11.48
CA ASP A 23 -20.57 -10.26 10.89
C ASP A 23 -22.09 -10.38 10.70
N THR A 24 -22.54 -10.63 9.46
CA THR A 24 -23.97 -10.75 9.14
C THR A 24 -24.40 -12.19 8.87
N ASN A 25 -23.48 -13.10 8.62
CA ASN A 25 -23.74 -14.48 8.25
C ASN A 25 -23.44 -15.49 9.39
N GLY A 26 -22.76 -15.06 10.46
CA GLY A 26 -22.45 -15.85 11.64
C GLY A 26 -21.21 -16.74 11.50
N ASP A 27 -20.30 -16.41 10.57
CA ASP A 27 -19.06 -17.19 10.36
C ASP A 27 -17.88 -16.68 11.22
N GLY A 28 -18.07 -15.62 11.97
CA GLY A 28 -17.06 -15.00 12.85
C GLY A 28 -16.22 -13.94 12.15
N ILE A 29 -16.51 -13.61 10.89
CA ILE A 29 -15.81 -12.59 10.09
C ILE A 29 -16.81 -11.53 9.68
N GLY A 30 -16.47 -10.26 9.91
CA GLY A 30 -17.27 -9.13 9.43
C GLY A 30 -17.23 -9.03 7.90
N ASP A 31 -18.29 -8.47 7.32
CA ASP A 31 -18.50 -8.44 5.88
C ASP A 31 -19.03 -7.08 5.36
N LEU A 32 -19.09 -6.91 4.03
CA LEU A 32 -19.58 -5.69 3.40
C LEU A 32 -21.06 -5.44 3.68
N ALA A 33 -21.86 -6.48 3.85
CA ALA A 33 -23.27 -6.37 4.22
C ALA A 33 -23.41 -5.75 5.63
N GLY A 34 -22.52 -6.10 6.55
CA GLY A 34 -22.43 -5.51 7.87
C GLY A 34 -22.05 -4.03 7.82
N VAL A 35 -21.13 -3.64 6.95
CA VAL A 35 -20.82 -2.21 6.75
C VAL A 35 -22.05 -1.47 6.23
N ILE A 36 -22.77 -2.04 5.24
CA ILE A 36 -24.00 -1.44 4.68
C ILE A 36 -25.06 -1.24 5.76
N GLN A 37 -25.25 -2.21 6.66
CA GLN A 37 -26.23 -2.12 7.75
C GLN A 37 -25.94 -0.98 8.71
N HIS A 38 -24.71 -0.53 8.83
CA HIS A 38 -24.28 0.52 9.77
C HIS A 38 -24.00 1.88 9.11
N LEU A 39 -24.32 2.07 7.82
CA LEU A 39 -24.07 3.34 7.13
C LEU A 39 -24.79 4.54 7.76
N ASP A 40 -25.99 4.35 8.32
CA ASP A 40 -26.72 5.42 9.02
C ASP A 40 -25.97 5.83 10.30
N TYR A 41 -25.48 4.86 11.08
CA TYR A 41 -24.63 5.13 12.25
C TYR A 41 -23.36 5.88 11.84
N ILE A 42 -22.69 5.47 10.75
CA ILE A 42 -21.46 6.11 10.28
C ILE A 42 -21.75 7.55 9.81
N GLN A 43 -22.88 7.78 9.13
CA GLN A 43 -23.34 9.12 8.76
C GLN A 43 -23.59 9.98 9.99
N ASP A 44 -24.27 9.43 11.02
CA ASP A 44 -24.57 10.14 12.27
C ASP A 44 -23.32 10.51 13.08
N LEU A 45 -22.19 9.81 12.90
CA LEU A 45 -20.89 10.22 13.45
C LEU A 45 -20.36 11.52 12.82
N GLY A 46 -20.93 11.96 11.70
CA GLY A 46 -20.52 13.18 11.00
C GLY A 46 -19.23 13.03 10.21
N VAL A 47 -18.88 11.83 9.76
CA VAL A 47 -17.73 11.57 8.90
C VAL A 47 -18.11 11.80 7.44
N ASP A 48 -17.12 12.11 6.59
CA ASP A 48 -17.31 12.41 5.18
C ASP A 48 -16.91 11.22 4.28
N ALA A 49 -16.05 10.34 4.77
CA ALA A 49 -15.57 9.19 4.01
C ALA A 49 -15.32 7.96 4.89
N ILE A 50 -15.45 6.80 4.26
CA ILE A 50 -15.08 5.51 4.83
C ILE A 50 -13.82 5.02 4.10
N TRP A 51 -12.76 4.71 4.83
CA TRP A 51 -11.61 3.98 4.31
C TRP A 51 -11.74 2.50 4.70
N LEU A 52 -11.91 1.64 3.70
CA LEU A 52 -11.91 0.20 3.88
C LEU A 52 -10.48 -0.34 3.84
N SER A 53 -10.04 -1.03 4.89
CA SER A 53 -8.85 -1.89 4.84
C SER A 53 -9.02 -2.96 3.77
N PRO A 54 -7.93 -3.65 3.31
CA PRO A 54 -7.98 -4.51 2.13
C PRO A 54 -9.13 -5.50 2.12
N ILE A 55 -9.84 -5.58 1.00
CA ILE A 55 -10.99 -6.44 0.77
C ILE A 55 -10.84 -7.37 -0.44
N ASN A 56 -9.69 -7.31 -1.10
CA ASN A 56 -9.35 -8.20 -2.21
C ASN A 56 -9.06 -9.62 -1.69
N PRO A 57 -9.17 -10.67 -2.53
CA PRO A 57 -8.80 -12.02 -2.19
C PRO A 57 -7.39 -12.13 -1.63
N SER A 58 -7.26 -12.77 -0.49
CA SER A 58 -6.00 -12.94 0.23
C SER A 58 -5.99 -14.27 0.97
N PRO A 59 -4.88 -15.04 0.95
CA PRO A 59 -4.68 -16.21 1.80
C PRO A 59 -4.44 -15.84 3.29
N ASP A 60 -4.50 -14.56 3.63
CA ASP A 60 -4.38 -14.01 5.00
C ASP A 60 -3.01 -14.23 5.68
N VAL A 61 -1.94 -14.32 4.91
CA VAL A 61 -0.58 -14.32 5.45
C VAL A 61 -0.30 -12.99 6.16
N ASP A 62 -0.87 -11.91 5.61
CA ASP A 62 -0.82 -10.55 6.17
C ASP A 62 -2.20 -9.88 6.18
N PHE A 63 -3.22 -10.65 6.56
CA PHE A 63 -4.59 -10.18 6.84
C PHE A 63 -5.21 -9.26 5.77
N GLY A 64 -5.00 -9.58 4.48
CA GLY A 64 -5.54 -8.86 3.35
C GLY A 64 -4.49 -8.10 2.55
N TYR A 65 -3.32 -7.82 3.12
CA TYR A 65 -2.24 -7.12 2.42
C TYR A 65 -1.45 -8.04 1.47
N ASP A 66 -1.68 -9.34 1.46
CA ASP A 66 -1.16 -10.33 0.51
C ASP A 66 -2.20 -10.61 -0.58
N VAL A 67 -2.33 -9.70 -1.55
CA VAL A 67 -3.40 -9.70 -2.56
C VAL A 67 -3.20 -10.80 -3.60
N ALA A 68 -4.18 -11.69 -3.75
CA ALA A 68 -4.20 -12.78 -4.73
C ALA A 68 -4.96 -12.45 -6.03
N ASP A 69 -5.82 -11.42 -6.02
CA ASP A 69 -6.51 -10.89 -7.20
C ASP A 69 -6.91 -9.43 -6.96
N TYR A 70 -6.50 -8.53 -7.85
CA TYR A 70 -6.75 -7.08 -7.72
C TYR A 70 -8.13 -6.63 -8.21
N HIS A 71 -8.92 -7.50 -8.86
CA HIS A 71 -10.13 -7.12 -9.58
C HIS A 71 -11.41 -7.70 -8.99
N THR A 72 -11.33 -8.35 -7.83
CA THR A 72 -12.50 -8.93 -7.18
C THR A 72 -12.46 -8.73 -5.66
N ILE A 73 -13.56 -9.07 -5.01
CA ILE A 73 -13.71 -9.03 -3.55
C ILE A 73 -13.51 -10.43 -3.00
N ASP A 74 -12.82 -10.54 -1.87
CA ASP A 74 -12.65 -11.79 -1.15
C ASP A 74 -14.04 -12.35 -0.74
N PRO A 75 -14.35 -13.61 -1.08
CA PRO A 75 -15.64 -14.22 -0.75
C PRO A 75 -16.02 -14.14 0.74
N LYS A 76 -15.04 -14.04 1.64
CA LYS A 76 -15.31 -13.86 3.08
C LYS A 76 -15.97 -12.51 3.41
N PHE A 77 -15.77 -11.49 2.57
CA PHE A 77 -16.37 -10.17 2.72
C PHE A 77 -17.60 -9.95 1.85
N GLY A 78 -17.86 -10.83 0.88
CA GLY A 78 -18.93 -10.72 -0.08
C GLY A 78 -18.44 -10.83 -1.52
N ASN A 79 -18.99 -10.06 -2.42
CA ASN A 79 -18.66 -10.08 -3.85
C ASN A 79 -18.72 -8.67 -4.47
N LEU A 80 -18.43 -8.56 -5.78
CA LEU A 80 -18.46 -7.26 -6.48
C LEU A 80 -19.82 -6.57 -6.42
N GLN A 81 -20.94 -7.32 -6.42
CA GLN A 81 -22.29 -6.73 -6.33
C GLN A 81 -22.51 -6.12 -4.94
N ASP A 82 -22.03 -6.77 -3.89
CA ASP A 82 -22.08 -6.24 -2.52
C ASP A 82 -21.25 -4.96 -2.41
N PHE A 83 -20.09 -4.91 -3.04
CA PHE A 83 -19.26 -3.71 -3.09
C PHE A 83 -19.93 -2.57 -3.87
N GLU A 84 -20.49 -2.85 -5.05
CA GLU A 84 -21.24 -1.86 -5.81
C GLU A 84 -22.46 -1.35 -5.04
N ARG A 85 -23.13 -2.23 -4.28
CA ARG A 85 -24.22 -1.83 -3.38
C ARG A 85 -23.71 -0.94 -2.25
N LEU A 86 -22.57 -1.28 -1.63
CA LEU A 86 -21.97 -0.47 -0.57
C LEU A 86 -21.67 0.95 -1.08
N THR A 87 -21.02 1.09 -2.24
CA THR A 87 -20.71 2.40 -2.82
C THR A 87 -21.98 3.21 -3.11
N GLN A 88 -23.00 2.59 -3.69
CA GLN A 88 -24.27 3.24 -3.98
C GLN A 88 -24.98 3.72 -2.70
N GLU A 89 -25.02 2.88 -1.66
CA GLU A 89 -25.69 3.22 -0.39
C GLU A 89 -24.91 4.29 0.39
N ALA A 90 -23.56 4.27 0.33
CA ALA A 90 -22.71 5.31 0.90
C ALA A 90 -22.95 6.66 0.19
N HIS A 91 -22.95 6.68 -1.13
CA HIS A 91 -23.17 7.91 -1.92
C HIS A 91 -24.54 8.54 -1.66
N LYS A 92 -25.61 7.73 -1.46
CA LYS A 92 -26.94 8.25 -1.06
C LYS A 92 -26.90 9.03 0.27
N ARG A 93 -25.91 8.75 1.10
CA ARG A 93 -25.68 9.38 2.42
C ARG A 93 -24.61 10.47 2.36
N ASN A 94 -24.11 10.83 1.16
CA ASN A 94 -22.98 11.72 0.95
C ASN A 94 -21.68 11.23 1.63
N LEU A 95 -21.53 9.92 1.80
CA LEU A 95 -20.30 9.28 2.27
C LEU A 95 -19.47 8.86 1.06
N HIS A 96 -18.17 9.17 1.09
CA HIS A 96 -17.21 8.74 0.08
C HIS A 96 -16.57 7.41 0.48
N ILE A 97 -16.18 6.60 -0.51
CA ILE A 97 -15.48 5.33 -0.29
C ILE A 97 -14.02 5.44 -0.73
N ILE A 98 -13.12 5.20 0.22
CA ILE A 98 -11.68 5.08 0.00
C ILE A 98 -11.32 3.59 0.10
N MET A 99 -10.65 3.07 -0.93
CA MET A 99 -10.16 1.69 -0.95
C MET A 99 -8.67 1.64 -0.67
N ASP A 100 -8.23 0.65 0.10
CA ASP A 100 -6.81 0.34 0.28
C ASP A 100 -6.27 -0.37 -0.97
N LEU A 101 -5.17 0.11 -1.53
CA LEU A 101 -4.49 -0.51 -2.67
C LEU A 101 -3.06 -0.92 -2.28
N VAL A 102 -2.79 -2.21 -2.38
CA VAL A 102 -1.50 -2.84 -2.09
C VAL A 102 -0.84 -3.19 -3.41
N LEU A 103 0.03 -2.33 -3.92
CA LEU A 103 0.59 -2.46 -5.27
C LEU A 103 2.11 -2.65 -5.30
N SER A 104 2.79 -2.68 -4.14
CA SER A 104 4.23 -2.95 -4.04
C SER A 104 4.54 -4.43 -4.27
N HIS A 105 3.65 -5.31 -3.87
CA HIS A 105 3.79 -6.77 -3.92
C HIS A 105 2.44 -7.43 -4.19
N SER A 106 2.44 -8.70 -4.54
CA SER A 106 1.23 -9.53 -4.56
C SER A 106 1.36 -10.67 -3.56
N SER A 107 0.28 -11.44 -3.37
CA SER A 107 0.41 -12.76 -2.75
C SER A 107 1.27 -13.69 -3.60
N ASP A 108 1.98 -14.62 -2.96
CA ASP A 108 2.59 -15.76 -3.65
C ASP A 108 1.54 -16.68 -4.30
N GLN A 109 0.26 -16.57 -3.88
CA GLN A 109 -0.89 -17.27 -4.48
C GLN A 109 -1.48 -16.52 -5.68
N HIS A 110 -1.03 -15.29 -5.97
CA HIS A 110 -1.46 -14.58 -7.17
C HIS A 110 -1.03 -15.36 -8.43
N ARG A 111 -1.93 -15.46 -9.41
CA ARG A 111 -1.64 -16.23 -10.64
C ARG A 111 -0.37 -15.77 -11.35
N TRP A 112 -0.03 -14.48 -11.27
CA TRP A 112 1.19 -13.96 -11.88
C TRP A 112 2.45 -14.56 -11.24
N PHE A 113 2.50 -14.65 -9.90
CA PHE A 113 3.65 -15.25 -9.22
C PHE A 113 3.69 -16.76 -9.42
N GLN A 114 2.53 -17.42 -9.40
CA GLN A 114 2.43 -18.85 -9.66
C GLN A 114 2.94 -19.22 -11.09
N GLU A 115 2.75 -18.33 -12.06
CA GLU A 115 3.33 -18.48 -13.39
C GLU A 115 4.82 -18.07 -13.40
N ALA A 116 5.20 -16.95 -12.79
CA ALA A 116 6.55 -16.40 -12.76
C ALA A 116 7.59 -17.40 -12.21
N GLN A 117 7.22 -18.19 -11.21
CA GLN A 117 8.11 -19.16 -10.59
C GLN A 117 8.24 -20.48 -11.34
N LYS A 118 7.51 -20.72 -12.43
CA LYS A 118 7.60 -21.98 -13.20
C LYS A 118 8.85 -22.06 -14.06
N SER A 119 9.26 -20.95 -14.67
CA SER A 119 10.43 -20.91 -15.58
C SER A 119 10.89 -19.46 -15.76
N VAL A 120 12.19 -19.29 -15.98
CA VAL A 120 12.79 -17.98 -16.34
C VAL A 120 12.27 -17.44 -17.68
N ASP A 121 11.79 -18.31 -18.56
CA ASP A 121 11.23 -17.96 -19.87
C ASP A 121 9.72 -17.65 -19.80
N ASN A 122 9.10 -17.77 -18.63
CA ASN A 122 7.68 -17.45 -18.48
C ASN A 122 7.46 -15.95 -18.64
N PRO A 123 6.41 -15.48 -19.38
CA PRO A 123 6.13 -14.06 -19.57
C PRO A 123 6.00 -13.27 -18.25
N TYR A 124 5.52 -13.90 -17.19
CA TYR A 124 5.38 -13.27 -15.87
C TYR A 124 6.67 -13.29 -15.04
N HIS A 125 7.75 -13.97 -15.50
CA HIS A 125 8.96 -14.05 -14.66
C HIS A 125 9.48 -12.67 -14.28
N ASN A 126 9.64 -11.76 -15.25
CA ASN A 126 10.12 -10.40 -15.01
C ASN A 126 9.09 -9.45 -14.37
N TRP A 127 7.91 -9.95 -14.01
CA TRP A 127 6.94 -9.19 -13.22
C TRP A 127 7.31 -9.08 -11.74
N TYR A 128 8.25 -9.93 -11.31
CA TYR A 128 8.78 -9.96 -9.94
C TYR A 128 10.30 -9.74 -9.98
N ILE A 129 10.86 -9.45 -8.81
CA ILE A 129 12.28 -9.15 -8.68
C ILE A 129 13.03 -10.43 -8.37
N TRP A 130 13.84 -10.88 -9.33
CA TRP A 130 14.65 -12.09 -9.21
C TRP A 130 16.13 -11.78 -9.28
N ARG A 131 16.96 -12.55 -8.54
CA ARG A 131 18.41 -12.47 -8.58
C ARG A 131 19.05 -13.84 -8.52
N ASP A 132 20.21 -13.96 -9.14
CA ASP A 132 21.05 -15.13 -8.98
C ASP A 132 21.65 -15.15 -7.56
N PRO A 133 22.00 -16.34 -7.02
CA PRO A 133 22.78 -16.43 -5.81
C PRO A 133 24.08 -15.62 -5.90
N ALA A 134 24.53 -15.09 -4.78
CA ALA A 134 25.87 -14.49 -4.67
C ALA A 134 26.95 -15.52 -5.05
N PRO A 135 28.19 -15.10 -5.39
CA PRO A 135 29.26 -16.03 -5.81
C PRO A 135 29.58 -17.15 -4.83
N ASP A 136 29.26 -16.98 -3.56
CA ASP A 136 29.39 -17.98 -2.50
C ASP A 136 28.14 -18.89 -2.34
N GLY A 137 27.13 -18.69 -3.18
CA GLY A 137 25.82 -19.37 -3.13
C GLY A 137 24.83 -18.77 -2.15
N GLY A 138 25.21 -17.70 -1.45
CA GLY A 138 24.36 -17.01 -0.47
C GLY A 138 23.31 -16.08 -1.10
N VAL A 139 22.67 -15.29 -0.22
CA VAL A 139 21.67 -14.29 -0.64
C VAL A 139 22.30 -13.18 -1.48
N PRO A 140 21.55 -12.55 -2.42
CA PRO A 140 22.09 -11.56 -3.34
C PRO A 140 22.76 -10.34 -2.70
N ASN A 141 22.21 -9.87 -1.58
CA ASN A 141 22.72 -8.75 -0.80
C ASN A 141 22.25 -8.83 0.67
N ASN A 142 22.55 -7.81 1.46
CA ASN A 142 22.26 -7.80 2.90
C ASN A 142 20.83 -7.38 3.28
N TRP A 143 19.92 -7.15 2.33
CA TRP A 143 18.58 -6.63 2.64
C TRP A 143 17.80 -7.59 3.54
N MET A 144 17.17 -6.99 4.55
CA MET A 144 16.40 -7.71 5.56
C MET A 144 14.91 -7.46 5.35
N ALA A 145 14.10 -8.49 5.54
CA ALA A 145 12.64 -8.37 5.53
C ALA A 145 12.12 -7.66 6.79
N MET A 146 11.06 -6.88 6.66
CA MET A 146 10.47 -6.08 7.76
C MET A 146 10.03 -6.96 8.93
N PHE A 147 9.47 -8.13 8.64
CA PHE A 147 9.01 -9.08 9.68
C PHE A 147 10.11 -10.04 10.15
N GLY A 148 11.35 -9.84 9.67
CA GLY A 148 12.53 -10.59 10.08
C GLY A 148 13.01 -11.59 9.04
N GLY A 149 14.27 -11.95 9.14
CA GLY A 149 14.96 -12.79 8.15
C GLY A 149 15.50 -12.01 6.96
N SER A 150 16.05 -12.73 5.99
CA SER A 150 16.48 -12.16 4.71
C SER A 150 15.25 -11.67 3.91
N ALA A 151 15.42 -10.63 3.12
CA ALA A 151 14.41 -10.20 2.14
C ALA A 151 14.44 -11.03 0.83
N TRP A 152 15.17 -12.14 0.84
CA TRP A 152 15.37 -13.02 -0.31
C TRP A 152 14.99 -14.44 0.02
N GLU A 153 14.12 -15.05 -0.79
CA GLU A 153 13.72 -16.45 -0.67
C GLU A 153 14.18 -17.24 -1.89
N TYR A 154 14.83 -18.40 -1.64
CA TYR A 154 15.43 -19.21 -2.70
C TYR A 154 14.42 -20.16 -3.35
N VAL A 155 14.43 -20.21 -4.67
CA VAL A 155 13.63 -21.13 -5.47
C VAL A 155 14.58 -22.11 -6.18
N GLU A 156 14.68 -23.32 -5.65
CA GLU A 156 15.67 -24.31 -6.01
C GLU A 156 15.67 -24.67 -7.52
N HIS A 157 14.51 -24.94 -8.09
CA HIS A 157 14.40 -25.35 -9.49
C HIS A 157 14.74 -24.25 -10.51
N LEU A 158 14.66 -22.97 -10.09
CA LEU A 158 15.10 -21.82 -10.89
C LEU A 158 16.55 -21.44 -10.62
N ASN A 159 17.13 -21.93 -9.54
CA ASN A 159 18.42 -21.47 -9.00
C ASN A 159 18.46 -19.94 -8.86
N LYS A 160 17.37 -19.34 -8.32
CA LYS A 160 17.23 -17.89 -8.14
C LYS A 160 16.59 -17.58 -6.80
N TYR A 161 16.83 -16.35 -6.33
CA TYR A 161 16.11 -15.74 -5.23
C TYR A 161 15.07 -14.76 -5.77
N TYR A 162 13.87 -14.73 -5.15
CA TYR A 162 12.97 -13.58 -5.32
C TYR A 162 13.03 -12.66 -4.11
N TYR A 163 12.76 -11.39 -4.36
CA TYR A 163 12.73 -10.36 -3.34
C TYR A 163 11.34 -10.26 -2.70
N HIS A 164 11.32 -10.03 -1.38
CA HIS A 164 10.13 -9.71 -0.60
C HIS A 164 10.50 -8.77 0.56
N MET A 165 9.93 -7.57 0.58
CA MET A 165 10.17 -6.64 1.68
C MET A 165 9.49 -7.10 2.98
N PHE A 166 8.33 -7.74 2.89
CA PHE A 166 7.51 -8.15 4.03
C PHE A 166 7.66 -9.64 4.33
N THR A 167 6.65 -10.43 4.08
CA THR A 167 6.73 -11.88 4.26
C THR A 167 7.14 -12.55 2.94
N LYS A 168 7.66 -13.77 3.03
CA LYS A 168 7.93 -14.58 1.84
C LYS A 168 6.67 -14.91 1.02
N GLY A 169 5.48 -14.79 1.63
CA GLY A 169 4.20 -14.90 0.93
C GLY A 169 3.80 -13.62 0.16
N GLN A 170 4.64 -12.57 0.18
CA GLN A 170 4.40 -11.28 -0.45
C GLN A 170 5.55 -10.89 -1.40
N PRO A 171 5.75 -11.62 -2.52
CA PRO A 171 6.79 -11.29 -3.50
C PRO A 171 6.58 -9.91 -4.09
N ASP A 172 7.64 -9.08 -4.12
CA ASP A 172 7.61 -7.72 -4.64
C ASP A 172 7.51 -7.68 -6.15
N LEU A 173 6.62 -6.82 -6.65
CA LEU A 173 6.42 -6.56 -8.07
C LEU A 173 7.57 -5.72 -8.63
N ASN A 174 7.99 -6.04 -9.84
CA ASN A 174 9.04 -5.31 -10.54
C ASN A 174 8.47 -4.07 -11.26
N TRP A 175 8.37 -2.95 -10.60
CA TRP A 175 7.87 -1.69 -11.16
C TRP A 175 8.79 -1.06 -12.22
N HIS A 176 10.03 -1.54 -12.39
CA HIS A 176 10.85 -1.21 -13.55
C HIS A 176 10.35 -1.88 -14.84
N ASN A 177 9.51 -2.91 -14.73
CA ASN A 177 8.84 -3.51 -15.88
C ASN A 177 7.63 -2.64 -16.30
N PRO A 178 7.60 -2.11 -17.53
CA PRO A 178 6.52 -1.25 -18.00
C PRO A 178 5.15 -1.95 -18.05
N GLU A 179 5.12 -3.29 -18.25
CA GLU A 179 3.87 -4.05 -18.22
C GLU A 179 3.28 -4.09 -16.82
N VAL A 180 4.11 -4.28 -15.79
CA VAL A 180 3.69 -4.20 -14.38
C VAL A 180 3.14 -2.81 -14.08
N ARG A 181 3.91 -1.74 -14.40
CA ARG A 181 3.48 -0.35 -14.19
C ARG A 181 2.13 -0.08 -14.86
N SER A 182 1.97 -0.44 -16.13
CA SER A 182 0.71 -0.25 -16.84
C SER A 182 -0.45 -1.00 -16.21
N THR A 183 -0.23 -2.28 -15.86
CA THR A 183 -1.28 -3.12 -15.26
C THR A 183 -1.70 -2.61 -13.89
N MET A 184 -0.76 -2.15 -13.06
CA MET A 184 -1.09 -1.57 -11.76
C MET A 184 -1.83 -0.24 -11.89
N LEU A 185 -1.49 0.59 -12.88
CA LEU A 185 -2.23 1.82 -13.16
C LEU A 185 -3.66 1.53 -13.69
N ASP A 186 -3.88 0.40 -14.36
CA ASP A 186 -5.22 -0.01 -14.80
C ASP A 186 -6.09 -0.49 -13.62
N VAL A 187 -5.49 -0.97 -12.52
CA VAL A 187 -6.23 -1.29 -11.28
C VAL A 187 -6.93 -0.03 -10.73
N PHE A 188 -6.27 1.15 -10.78
CA PHE A 188 -6.93 2.42 -10.39
C PHE A 188 -8.17 2.70 -11.22
N ARG A 189 -8.05 2.60 -12.56
CA ARG A 189 -9.18 2.84 -13.48
C ARG A 189 -10.33 1.89 -13.21
N TYR A 190 -10.01 0.61 -13.04
CA TYR A 190 -11.01 -0.42 -12.74
C TYR A 190 -11.86 -0.07 -11.52
N TRP A 191 -11.24 0.30 -10.41
CA TRP A 191 -11.96 0.61 -9.18
C TRP A 191 -12.65 1.98 -9.21
N LEU A 192 -12.08 2.97 -9.91
CA LEU A 192 -12.73 4.26 -10.15
C LEU A 192 -14.02 4.09 -10.95
N ASP A 193 -14.01 3.22 -11.97
CA ASP A 193 -15.21 2.88 -12.78
C ASP A 193 -16.25 2.13 -11.94
N LYS A 194 -15.86 1.47 -10.85
CA LYS A 194 -16.73 0.83 -9.85
C LYS A 194 -17.27 1.81 -8.79
N GLY A 195 -16.91 3.08 -8.87
CA GLY A 195 -17.46 4.13 -8.00
C GLY A 195 -16.61 4.44 -6.77
N VAL A 196 -15.39 3.94 -6.67
CA VAL A 196 -14.44 4.33 -5.60
C VAL A 196 -14.12 5.82 -5.70
N ASP A 197 -14.16 6.54 -4.57
CA ASP A 197 -13.92 7.98 -4.50
C ASP A 197 -12.46 8.33 -4.18
N GLY A 198 -11.73 7.37 -3.67
CA GLY A 198 -10.32 7.59 -3.35
C GLY A 198 -9.58 6.32 -3.03
N PHE A 199 -8.26 6.47 -2.91
CA PHE A 199 -7.38 5.36 -2.57
C PHE A 199 -6.43 5.74 -1.43
N ARG A 200 -6.18 4.77 -0.55
CA ARG A 200 -5.00 4.75 0.31
C ARG A 200 -3.99 3.79 -0.31
N LEU A 201 -2.82 4.28 -0.63
CA LEU A 201 -1.74 3.49 -1.21
C LEU A 201 -0.88 2.91 -0.10
N ASP A 202 -0.88 1.59 0.00
CA ASP A 202 -0.05 0.85 0.92
C ASP A 202 1.42 0.97 0.51
N VAL A 203 2.28 1.37 1.44
CA VAL A 203 3.74 1.46 1.31
C VAL A 203 4.26 1.83 -0.09
N PHE A 204 3.57 2.75 -0.76
CA PHE A 204 3.79 3.07 -2.18
C PHE A 204 5.23 3.48 -2.49
N ASN A 205 5.94 4.05 -1.54
CA ASN A 205 7.31 4.49 -1.70
C ASN A 205 8.34 3.34 -1.75
N ASN A 206 7.87 2.07 -1.74
CA ASN A 206 8.66 0.86 -1.88
C ASN A 206 8.51 0.18 -3.26
N TYR A 207 7.82 0.81 -4.24
CA TYR A 207 7.63 0.19 -5.55
C TYR A 207 8.94 -0.01 -6.33
N PHE A 208 9.94 0.83 -6.09
CA PHE A 208 11.23 0.74 -6.74
C PHE A 208 12.37 0.44 -5.78
N GLN A 209 13.31 -0.36 -6.25
CA GLN A 209 14.56 -0.68 -5.57
C GLN A 209 15.74 -0.27 -6.46
N ASP A 210 16.88 -0.03 -5.84
CA ASP A 210 18.15 0.22 -6.55
C ASP A 210 18.46 -0.93 -7.52
N GLN A 211 18.59 -0.64 -8.81
CA GLN A 211 18.83 -1.65 -9.84
C GLN A 211 20.20 -2.34 -9.71
N GLN A 212 21.15 -1.74 -9.00
CA GLN A 212 22.44 -2.36 -8.70
C GLN A 212 22.38 -3.29 -7.48
N PHE A 213 21.28 -3.28 -6.73
CA PHE A 213 21.07 -4.12 -5.55
C PHE A 213 22.20 -3.98 -4.52
N ARG A 214 22.69 -2.74 -4.33
CA ARG A 214 23.73 -2.43 -3.35
C ARG A 214 23.27 -2.74 -1.93
N ASP A 215 24.23 -3.16 -1.10
CA ASP A 215 23.98 -3.38 0.32
C ASP A 215 23.49 -2.11 1.02
N ASN A 216 22.42 -2.24 1.82
CA ASN A 216 21.99 -1.16 2.70
C ASN A 216 23.06 -0.89 3.78
N PRO A 217 23.49 0.36 3.96
CA PRO A 217 24.44 0.70 5.00
C PRO A 217 23.82 0.54 6.41
N PRO A 218 24.65 0.33 7.44
CA PRO A 218 24.15 0.19 8.80
C PRO A 218 23.51 1.50 9.28
N GLU A 219 22.39 1.38 10.02
CA GLU A 219 21.76 2.49 10.72
C GLU A 219 22.59 2.90 11.94
N ALA A 220 22.86 4.19 12.07
CA ALA A 220 23.70 4.73 13.15
C ALA A 220 23.11 4.47 14.56
N GLY A 221 24.00 4.43 15.56
CA GLY A 221 23.65 4.27 16.96
C GLY A 221 23.31 2.82 17.35
N PHE A 222 23.66 2.48 18.58
CA PHE A 222 23.38 1.18 19.18
C PHE A 222 22.01 1.19 19.86
N SER A 223 21.20 0.15 19.64
CA SER A 223 20.04 -0.17 20.46
C SER A 223 19.87 -1.69 20.56
N LEU A 224 19.37 -2.18 21.70
CA LEU A 224 19.04 -3.60 21.87
C LEU A 224 17.97 -4.05 20.85
N ARG A 225 17.08 -3.16 20.46
CA ARG A 225 16.06 -3.42 19.45
C ARG A 225 16.67 -3.78 18.09
N LYS A 226 17.73 -3.07 17.67
CA LYS A 226 18.45 -3.34 16.42
C LYS A 226 19.17 -4.71 16.42
N LEU A 227 19.52 -5.25 17.58
CA LEU A 227 20.10 -6.59 17.67
C LEU A 227 19.06 -7.69 17.35
N VAL A 228 17.81 -7.47 17.73
CA VAL A 228 16.71 -8.41 17.52
C VAL A 228 16.04 -8.16 16.16
N ARG A 229 15.77 -6.90 15.84
CA ARG A 229 15.14 -6.46 14.59
C ARG A 229 16.21 -5.95 13.64
N LYS A 230 16.82 -6.86 12.90
CA LYS A 230 17.91 -6.54 11.96
C LYS A 230 17.48 -5.61 10.84
N PHE A 231 16.22 -5.61 10.45
CA PHE A 231 15.65 -4.62 9.54
C PHE A 231 15.91 -3.19 10.03
N GLU A 232 15.61 -2.89 11.27
CA GLU A 232 15.84 -1.56 11.88
C GLU A 232 17.33 -1.20 12.06
N ALA A 233 18.23 -2.16 11.85
CA ALA A 233 19.66 -1.93 11.89
C ALA A 233 20.26 -1.44 10.56
N GLN A 234 19.43 -1.31 9.53
CA GLN A 234 19.82 -0.87 8.18
C GLN A 234 19.22 0.49 7.85
N LYS A 235 19.96 1.29 7.09
CA LYS A 235 19.41 2.47 6.39
C LYS A 235 18.84 2.01 5.07
N HIS A 236 17.52 2.04 4.94
CA HIS A 236 16.78 1.60 3.76
C HIS A 236 16.84 2.65 2.63
N ILE A 237 18.05 2.90 2.09
CA ILE A 237 18.27 3.90 1.03
C ILE A 237 18.31 3.29 -0.39
N TYR A 238 18.39 1.96 -0.47
CA TYR A 238 18.45 1.25 -1.73
C TYR A 238 17.20 0.40 -2.01
N ASP A 239 16.38 0.16 -1.02
CA ASP A 239 15.17 -0.66 -1.12
C ASP A 239 13.88 0.13 -0.87
N THR A 240 13.97 1.44 -0.58
CA THR A 240 12.82 2.34 -0.42
C THR A 240 13.11 3.73 -0.99
N ASN A 241 12.06 4.52 -1.20
CA ASN A 241 12.14 5.95 -1.52
C ASN A 241 13.00 6.27 -2.76
N GLN A 242 13.00 5.41 -3.76
CA GLN A 242 13.75 5.66 -5.00
C GLN A 242 13.13 6.81 -5.80
N PRO A 243 13.96 7.60 -6.52
CA PRO A 243 13.50 8.80 -7.24
C PRO A 243 12.49 8.52 -8.35
N GLU A 244 12.50 7.32 -8.93
CA GLU A 244 11.56 6.88 -9.96
C GLU A 244 10.10 6.94 -9.51
N MET A 245 9.87 6.92 -8.19
CA MET A 245 8.53 6.99 -7.61
C MET A 245 7.81 8.30 -7.93
N ILE A 246 8.55 9.38 -8.21
CA ILE A 246 7.97 10.68 -8.59
C ILE A 246 7.13 10.56 -9.85
N GLU A 247 7.63 9.88 -10.88
CA GLU A 247 6.89 9.68 -12.13
C GLU A 247 5.60 8.88 -11.90
N VAL A 248 5.66 7.86 -11.04
CA VAL A 248 4.49 7.02 -10.76
C VAL A 248 3.41 7.80 -10.01
N VAL A 249 3.77 8.63 -9.04
CA VAL A 249 2.74 9.45 -8.34
C VAL A 249 2.14 10.50 -9.27
N GLU A 250 2.89 11.00 -10.25
CA GLU A 250 2.37 11.90 -11.29
C GLU A 250 1.43 11.17 -12.26
N ASP A 251 1.73 9.93 -12.65
CA ASP A 251 0.83 9.07 -13.43
C ASP A 251 -0.46 8.75 -12.67
N ILE A 252 -0.34 8.35 -11.40
CA ILE A 252 -1.50 8.09 -10.54
C ILE A 252 -2.38 9.35 -10.46
N ARG A 253 -1.76 10.52 -10.22
CA ARG A 253 -2.51 11.77 -10.16
C ARG A 253 -3.21 12.09 -11.48
N SER A 254 -2.57 11.87 -12.61
CA SER A 254 -3.16 12.07 -13.93
C SER A 254 -4.40 11.18 -14.16
N ILE A 255 -4.39 9.96 -13.64
CA ILE A 255 -5.56 9.07 -13.67
C ILE A 255 -6.66 9.62 -12.76
N MET A 256 -6.33 10.00 -11.53
CA MET A 256 -7.31 10.54 -10.57
C MET A 256 -8.01 11.80 -11.12
N ASP A 257 -7.27 12.66 -11.80
CA ASP A 257 -7.80 13.91 -12.38
C ASP A 257 -8.74 13.67 -13.58
N CYS A 258 -8.77 12.46 -14.16
CA CYS A 258 -9.78 12.08 -15.17
C CYS A 258 -11.17 11.89 -14.57
N TYR A 259 -11.29 11.78 -13.26
CA TYR A 259 -12.56 11.57 -12.56
C TYR A 259 -12.83 12.74 -11.58
N PRO A 260 -14.07 13.20 -11.46
CA PRO A 260 -14.39 14.35 -10.61
C PRO A 260 -14.22 13.99 -9.13
N GLU A 261 -13.56 14.89 -8.39
CA GLU A 261 -13.48 14.86 -6.92
C GLU A 261 -12.91 13.55 -6.35
N ARG A 262 -11.86 13.01 -6.94
CA ARG A 262 -11.17 11.82 -6.44
C ARG A 262 -9.98 12.18 -5.55
N TYR A 263 -9.75 11.35 -4.55
CA TYR A 263 -8.72 11.56 -3.53
C TYR A 263 -7.72 10.40 -3.51
N VAL A 264 -6.45 10.72 -3.30
CA VAL A 264 -5.42 9.69 -3.08
C VAL A 264 -4.47 10.13 -1.98
N VAL A 265 -4.24 9.24 -1.02
CA VAL A 265 -3.30 9.40 0.08
C VAL A 265 -2.30 8.25 0.07
N GLY A 266 -1.03 8.55 0.27
CA GLY A 266 0.03 7.54 0.30
C GLY A 266 0.55 7.26 1.71
N GLU A 267 0.79 6.00 2.02
CA GLU A 267 1.56 5.62 3.20
C GLU A 267 3.06 5.73 2.89
N THR A 268 3.72 6.71 3.50
CA THR A 268 5.14 7.03 3.27
C THR A 268 6.04 6.24 4.22
N PHE A 269 6.04 4.93 4.08
CA PHE A 269 6.79 4.01 4.95
C PHE A 269 8.30 4.35 4.94
N LEU A 270 8.94 4.39 6.11
CA LEU A 270 10.36 4.72 6.31
C LEU A 270 10.82 6.06 5.69
N ALA A 271 9.90 6.92 5.27
CA ALA A 271 10.25 8.23 4.78
C ALA A 271 10.35 9.24 5.93
N SER A 272 11.32 10.15 5.87
CA SER A 272 11.27 11.37 6.67
C SER A 272 10.14 12.28 6.19
N SER A 273 9.66 13.20 7.05
CA SER A 273 8.63 14.16 6.65
C SER A 273 9.03 14.95 5.39
N ALA A 274 10.31 15.29 5.23
CA ALA A 274 10.83 15.95 4.04
C ALA A 274 10.73 15.07 2.78
N GLN A 275 11.03 13.78 2.87
CA GLN A 275 10.85 12.83 1.76
C GLN A 275 9.35 12.62 1.46
N ALA A 276 8.53 12.39 2.50
CA ALA A 276 7.09 12.24 2.33
C ALA A 276 6.48 13.45 1.60
N ARG A 277 6.94 14.65 1.93
CA ARG A 277 6.47 15.89 1.30
C ARG A 277 6.77 15.96 -0.20
N THR A 278 7.85 15.32 -0.68
CA THR A 278 8.17 15.31 -2.12
C THR A 278 7.11 14.59 -2.96
N PHE A 279 6.37 13.68 -2.38
CA PHE A 279 5.32 12.91 -3.09
C PHE A 279 3.95 13.61 -3.12
N ILE A 280 3.82 14.78 -2.47
CA ILE A 280 2.56 15.51 -2.33
C ILE A 280 2.66 16.83 -3.12
N GLY A 281 1.62 17.17 -3.85
CA GLY A 281 1.60 18.44 -4.59
C GLY A 281 0.48 18.56 -5.61
N PRO A 282 0.47 19.67 -6.37
CA PRO A 282 -0.59 19.90 -7.36
C PRO A 282 -0.75 18.81 -8.41
N ASN A 283 0.37 18.19 -8.83
CA ASN A 283 0.41 17.13 -9.83
C ASN A 283 0.83 15.76 -9.22
N ARG A 284 0.78 15.63 -7.90
CA ARG A 284 1.19 14.46 -7.15
C ARG A 284 0.06 14.03 -6.22
N LEU A 285 0.34 13.15 -5.26
CA LEU A 285 -0.66 12.72 -4.31
C LEU A 285 -1.30 13.92 -3.58
N HIS A 286 -2.57 13.78 -3.19
CA HIS A 286 -3.28 14.82 -2.46
C HIS A 286 -2.78 14.95 -1.02
N ALA A 287 -2.38 13.81 -0.41
CA ALA A 287 -1.85 13.72 0.95
C ALA A 287 -0.91 12.54 1.10
N GLY A 288 -0.15 12.52 2.19
CA GLY A 288 0.69 11.41 2.63
C GLY A 288 0.70 11.33 4.15
N PHE A 289 0.89 10.14 4.68
CA PHE A 289 1.04 9.95 6.11
C PHE A 289 2.35 10.56 6.59
N ASP A 290 2.31 11.40 7.62
CA ASP A 290 3.51 11.91 8.27
C ASP A 290 3.85 11.06 9.49
N TYR A 291 4.76 10.11 9.30
CA TYR A 291 5.25 9.27 10.40
C TYR A 291 6.10 10.06 11.41
N GLY A 292 6.63 11.23 11.06
CA GLY A 292 7.24 12.16 12.00
C GLY A 292 6.25 12.61 13.06
N PHE A 293 5.02 12.92 12.66
CA PHE A 293 3.92 13.24 13.58
C PHE A 293 3.45 12.01 14.37
N CYS A 294 3.21 10.87 13.67
CA CYS A 294 2.71 9.64 14.32
C CYS A 294 3.67 9.11 15.39
N ASN A 295 4.98 9.24 15.19
CA ASN A 295 6.01 8.76 16.10
C ASN A 295 6.47 9.83 17.12
N ALA A 296 5.89 11.03 17.10
CA ALA A 296 6.24 12.08 18.04
C ALA A 296 5.89 11.65 19.49
N PRO A 297 6.71 12.03 20.49
CA PRO A 297 6.39 11.79 21.88
C PRO A 297 5.01 12.34 22.25
N PHE A 298 4.26 11.63 23.08
CA PHE A 298 2.91 12.03 23.48
C PHE A 298 2.94 13.28 24.37
N SER A 299 3.14 14.43 23.75
CA SER A 299 3.09 15.74 24.40
C SER A 299 2.64 16.82 23.42
N ALA A 300 1.92 17.82 23.94
CA ALA A 300 1.46 18.96 23.15
C ALA A 300 2.62 19.70 22.45
N GLN A 301 3.77 19.82 23.11
CA GLN A 301 4.95 20.47 22.54
C GLN A 301 5.52 19.67 21.35
N ALA A 302 5.64 18.33 21.48
CA ALA A 302 6.18 17.49 20.41
C ALA A 302 5.26 17.49 19.18
N TYR A 303 3.95 17.36 19.38
CA TYR A 303 2.98 17.45 18.28
C TYR A 303 3.00 18.82 17.60
N TRP A 304 3.06 19.89 18.39
CA TRP A 304 3.17 21.24 17.83
C TRP A 304 4.42 21.42 17.00
N GLN A 305 5.58 20.93 17.46
CA GLN A 305 6.82 20.96 16.71
C GLN A 305 6.76 20.14 15.43
N ALA A 306 6.13 18.97 15.45
CA ALA A 306 5.94 18.14 14.25
C ALA A 306 5.07 18.86 13.21
N ILE A 307 3.94 19.49 13.63
CA ILE A 307 3.07 20.27 12.76
C ILE A 307 3.84 21.46 12.15
N GLN A 308 4.54 22.25 12.97
CA GLN A 308 5.32 23.39 12.49
C GLN A 308 6.42 22.96 11.50
N TYR A 309 7.06 21.83 11.75
CA TYR A 309 8.07 21.27 10.84
C TYR A 309 7.45 20.90 9.49
N TRP A 310 6.32 20.19 9.52
CA TRP A 310 5.60 19.82 8.29
C TRP A 310 5.16 21.05 7.49
N ASP A 311 4.60 22.05 8.15
CA ASP A 311 4.16 23.31 7.50
C ASP A 311 5.33 24.09 6.88
N ALA A 312 6.53 24.00 7.47
CA ALA A 312 7.72 24.67 6.96
C ALA A 312 8.36 23.98 5.72
N LEU A 313 7.91 22.76 5.36
CA LEU A 313 8.38 22.03 4.17
C LEU A 313 7.66 22.44 2.87
N HIS A 314 6.86 23.52 2.90
CA HIS A 314 6.10 24.05 1.75
C HIS A 314 6.94 24.83 0.76
#